data_502427a261240e73bae02f1924769df2
#
_entry.id   502427a261240e73bae02f1924769df2
#
_cell.length_a   1.000
_cell.length_b   1.000
_cell.length_c   1.000
_cell.angle_alpha   90.00
_cell.angle_beta   90.00
_cell.angle_gamma   90.00
#
_symmetry.space_group_name_H-M   'P 1'
#
loop_
_entity.id
_entity.type
_entity.pdbx_description
1 polymer ?
#
loop_
_entity_poly.entity_id
_entity_poly.type
_entity_poly.pdbx_seq_one_letter_code
_entity_poly.pdbx_strand_id
1 'polypeptide(L)'
;MLYVVKRDGRKVEFNTDKIRNAIKKASNEVGESLKESEVLICIQRVIKYIEESQKEKVSVEEVQNLVEKALVDSGHTNIEKAYSAYRRERTRVRDIKSDLMKVIKKIGVETDRDNANVGNNFSSKLLRIASESNKWHNLYNMPKHLAKAHE
;
A
#
# COMPACT_ATOMS: atom_id res chain seq x y z
N MET A 1 -7.21 -20.41 -13.45
CA MET A 1 -7.01 -18.95 -13.43
C MET A 1 -6.86 -18.48 -12.00
N LEU A 2 -5.80 -17.74 -11.70
CA LEU A 2 -5.49 -17.32 -10.35
C LEU A 2 -6.15 -15.98 -10.04
N TYR A 3 -6.83 -15.89 -8.90
CA TYR A 3 -7.50 -14.68 -8.44
C TYR A 3 -6.86 -14.16 -7.16
N VAL A 4 -6.77 -12.84 -7.05
CA VAL A 4 -6.34 -12.15 -5.84
C VAL A 4 -7.57 -11.55 -5.16
N VAL A 5 -7.71 -11.80 -3.86
CA VAL A 5 -8.79 -11.22 -3.06
C VAL A 5 -8.27 -9.93 -2.42
N LYS A 6 -8.91 -8.81 -2.75
CA LYS A 6 -8.60 -7.51 -2.16
C LYS A 6 -9.16 -7.42 -0.73
N ARG A 7 -8.70 -6.41 0.01
CA ARG A 7 -9.11 -6.17 1.40
C ARG A 7 -10.62 -5.97 1.56
N ASP A 8 -11.27 -5.41 0.53
CA ASP A 8 -12.73 -5.22 0.50
C ASP A 8 -13.52 -6.47 0.09
N GLY A 9 -12.84 -7.59 -0.14
CA GLY A 9 -13.43 -8.86 -0.53
C GLY A 9 -13.60 -9.05 -2.03
N ARG A 10 -13.26 -8.06 -2.85
CA ARG A 10 -13.36 -8.19 -4.31
C ARG A 10 -12.29 -9.12 -4.85
N LYS A 11 -12.69 -9.99 -5.78
CA LYS A 11 -11.78 -10.83 -6.52
C LYS A 11 -11.33 -10.11 -7.77
N VAL A 12 -10.02 -10.04 -7.98
CA VAL A 12 -9.43 -9.50 -9.20
C VAL A 12 -8.48 -10.54 -9.78
N GLU A 13 -8.30 -10.49 -11.09
CA GLU A 13 -7.34 -11.34 -11.77
C GLU A 13 -5.93 -11.03 -11.29
N PHE A 14 -5.10 -12.07 -11.13
CA PHE A 14 -3.70 -11.91 -10.75
C PHE A 14 -2.94 -11.14 -11.83
N ASN A 15 -2.35 -10.03 -11.45
CA ASN A 15 -1.63 -9.14 -12.37
C ASN A 15 -0.16 -9.01 -11.97
N THR A 16 0.71 -9.57 -12.78
CA THR A 16 2.16 -9.55 -12.57
C THR A 16 2.77 -8.16 -12.74
N ASP A 17 2.13 -7.27 -13.50
CA ASP A 17 2.63 -5.90 -13.72
C ASP A 17 2.68 -5.10 -12.42
N LYS A 18 1.72 -5.30 -11.53
CA LYS A 18 1.72 -4.65 -10.21
C LYS A 18 2.91 -5.09 -9.37
N ILE A 19 3.24 -6.37 -9.41
CA ILE A 19 4.43 -6.92 -8.71
C ILE A 19 5.70 -6.34 -9.34
N ARG A 20 5.79 -6.34 -10.64
CA ARG A 20 6.93 -5.77 -11.38
C ARG A 20 7.16 -4.32 -10.99
N ASN A 21 6.13 -3.50 -11.04
CA ASN A 21 6.21 -2.07 -10.70
C ASN A 21 6.64 -1.86 -9.26
N ALA A 22 6.12 -2.66 -8.33
CA ALA A 22 6.48 -2.58 -6.91
C ALA A 22 7.95 -2.94 -6.68
N ILE A 23 8.46 -3.99 -7.32
CA ILE A 23 9.86 -4.42 -7.24
C ILE A 23 10.77 -3.34 -7.85
N LYS A 24 10.42 -2.81 -9.01
CA LYS A 24 11.20 -1.74 -9.66
C LYS A 24 11.27 -0.49 -8.79
N LYS A 25 10.16 -0.11 -8.18
CA LYS A 25 10.08 1.04 -7.30
C LYS A 25 10.98 0.86 -6.07
N ALA A 26 10.95 -0.31 -5.45
CA ALA A 26 11.82 -0.65 -4.32
C ALA A 26 13.30 -0.66 -4.73
N SER A 27 13.62 -1.20 -5.88
CA SER A 27 15.01 -1.22 -6.39
C SER A 27 15.55 0.18 -6.66
N ASN A 28 14.74 1.05 -7.24
CA ASN A 28 15.12 2.45 -7.48
C ASN A 28 15.36 3.21 -6.18
N GLU A 29 14.56 2.94 -5.16
CA GLU A 29 14.70 3.58 -3.84
C GLU A 29 16.02 3.23 -3.16
N VAL A 30 16.49 2.01 -3.31
CA VAL A 30 17.77 1.53 -2.77
C VAL A 30 18.94 1.94 -3.66
N GLY A 31 18.69 2.36 -4.89
CA GLY A 31 19.73 2.66 -5.86
C GLY A 31 20.31 1.43 -6.55
N GLU A 32 19.70 0.27 -6.35
CA GLU A 32 20.05 -0.98 -7.03
C GLU A 32 19.16 -1.17 -8.24
N SER A 33 19.71 -1.04 -9.43
CA SER A 33 18.94 -1.22 -10.66
C SER A 33 18.86 -2.71 -10.99
N LEU A 34 17.64 -3.28 -10.90
CA LEU A 34 17.41 -4.66 -11.30
C LEU A 34 17.15 -4.75 -12.80
N LYS A 35 17.78 -5.75 -13.41
CA LYS A 35 17.53 -6.10 -14.81
C LYS A 35 16.14 -6.72 -14.92
N GLU A 36 15.51 -6.56 -16.09
CA GLU A 36 14.20 -7.14 -16.38
C GLU A 36 14.19 -8.67 -16.14
N SER A 37 15.28 -9.37 -16.49
CA SER A 37 15.42 -10.80 -16.26
C SER A 37 15.38 -11.16 -14.78
N GLU A 38 15.97 -10.36 -13.91
CA GLU A 38 15.98 -10.57 -12.46
C GLU A 38 14.59 -10.35 -11.86
N VAL A 39 13.89 -9.32 -12.33
CA VAL A 39 12.50 -9.06 -11.94
C VAL A 39 11.61 -10.22 -12.35
N LEU A 40 11.78 -10.74 -13.57
CA LEU A 40 11.03 -11.90 -14.06
C LEU A 40 11.27 -13.14 -13.21
N ILE A 41 12.51 -13.38 -12.79
CA ILE A 41 12.85 -14.51 -11.92
C ILE A 41 12.09 -14.40 -10.59
N CYS A 42 12.04 -13.22 -9.99
CA CYS A 42 11.27 -13.00 -8.76
C CYS A 42 9.78 -13.27 -8.96
N ILE A 43 9.21 -12.79 -10.05
CA ILE A 43 7.80 -13.01 -10.39
C ILE A 43 7.52 -14.50 -10.58
N GLN A 44 8.39 -15.21 -11.30
CA GLN A 44 8.26 -16.66 -11.51
C GLN A 44 8.32 -17.43 -10.20
N ARG A 45 9.18 -17.02 -9.27
CA ARG A 45 9.24 -17.63 -7.94
C ARG A 45 7.93 -17.43 -7.16
N VAL A 46 7.36 -16.24 -7.22
CA VAL A 46 6.06 -15.95 -6.58
C VAL A 46 4.97 -16.86 -7.16
N ILE A 47 4.90 -16.96 -8.48
CA ILE A 47 3.93 -17.82 -9.16
C ILE A 47 4.13 -19.28 -8.75
N LYS A 48 5.37 -19.75 -8.70
CA LYS A 48 5.71 -21.11 -8.29
C LYS A 48 5.25 -21.40 -6.85
N TYR A 49 5.47 -20.48 -5.92
CA TYR A 49 5.02 -20.64 -4.54
C TYR A 49 3.50 -20.73 -4.44
N ILE A 50 2.79 -19.94 -5.24
CA ILE A 50 1.32 -19.97 -5.28
C ILE A 50 0.84 -21.31 -5.85
N GLU A 51 1.44 -21.80 -6.92
CA GLU A 51 1.11 -23.08 -7.54
C GLU A 51 1.38 -24.24 -6.57
N GLU A 52 2.50 -24.21 -5.85
CA GLU A 52 2.83 -25.22 -4.84
C GLU A 52 1.83 -25.24 -3.67
N SER A 53 1.23 -24.11 -3.34
CA SER A 53 0.23 -24.01 -2.29
C SER A 53 -1.13 -24.57 -2.70
N GLN A 54 -1.35 -24.85 -3.98
CA GLN A 54 -2.60 -25.38 -4.56
C GLN A 54 -3.83 -24.52 -4.27
N LYS A 55 -3.65 -23.23 -4.04
CA LYS A 55 -4.73 -22.28 -3.81
C LYS A 55 -5.16 -21.63 -5.12
N GLU A 56 -6.46 -21.56 -5.37
CA GLU A 56 -7.01 -20.82 -6.49
C GLU A 56 -7.15 -19.33 -6.18
N LYS A 57 -7.24 -18.98 -4.90
CA LYS A 57 -7.40 -17.62 -4.41
C LYS A 57 -6.32 -17.31 -3.39
N VAL A 58 -5.70 -16.17 -3.53
CA VAL A 58 -4.71 -15.65 -2.57
C VAL A 58 -5.08 -14.23 -2.19
N SER A 59 -4.83 -13.85 -0.94
CA SER A 59 -5.03 -12.48 -0.52
C SER A 59 -3.88 -11.59 -1.03
N VAL A 60 -4.13 -10.27 -1.09
CA VAL A 60 -3.09 -9.31 -1.43
C VAL A 60 -1.90 -9.43 -0.46
N GLU A 61 -2.17 -9.64 0.81
CA GLU A 61 -1.13 -9.77 1.83
C GLU A 61 -0.29 -11.03 1.64
N GLU A 62 -0.91 -12.15 1.27
CA GLU A 62 -0.18 -13.38 0.93
C GLU A 62 0.74 -13.17 -0.27
N VAL A 63 0.27 -12.49 -1.32
CA VAL A 63 1.09 -12.16 -2.49
C VAL A 63 2.28 -11.30 -2.07
N GLN A 64 2.07 -10.28 -1.24
CA GLN A 64 3.12 -9.42 -0.75
C GLN A 64 4.16 -10.19 0.09
N ASN A 65 3.72 -11.12 0.93
CA ASN A 65 4.61 -12.00 1.70
C ASN A 65 5.47 -12.86 0.77
N LEU A 66 4.87 -13.39 -0.29
CA LEU A 66 5.59 -14.20 -1.27
C LEU A 66 6.58 -13.38 -2.10
N VAL A 67 6.27 -12.12 -2.40
CA VAL A 67 7.21 -11.20 -3.06
C VAL A 67 8.42 -10.95 -2.16
N GLU A 68 8.21 -10.68 -0.88
CA GLU A 68 9.29 -10.51 0.09
C GLU A 68 10.18 -11.75 0.15
N LYS A 69 9.58 -12.93 0.23
CA LYS A 69 10.29 -14.21 0.23
C LYS A 69 11.10 -14.41 -1.05
N ALA A 70 10.51 -14.13 -2.20
CA ALA A 70 11.19 -14.26 -3.49
C ALA A 70 12.40 -13.32 -3.60
N LEU A 71 12.28 -12.09 -3.10
CA LEU A 71 13.40 -11.15 -3.08
C LEU A 71 14.55 -11.63 -2.21
N VAL A 72 14.25 -12.15 -1.02
CA VAL A 72 15.27 -12.72 -0.13
C VAL A 72 15.93 -13.95 -0.75
N ASP A 73 15.14 -14.87 -1.28
CA ASP A 73 15.65 -16.11 -1.91
C ASP A 73 16.49 -15.84 -3.16
N SER A 74 16.25 -14.71 -3.83
CA SER A 74 17.03 -14.27 -4.99
C SER A 74 18.27 -13.45 -4.62
N GLY A 75 18.51 -13.22 -3.32
CA GLY A 75 19.66 -12.47 -2.83
C GLY A 75 19.51 -10.96 -2.83
N HIS A 76 18.29 -10.45 -3.06
CA HIS A 76 18.00 -9.01 -3.09
C HIS A 76 17.49 -8.50 -1.75
N THR A 77 18.27 -8.70 -0.69
CA THR A 77 17.87 -8.37 0.68
C THR A 77 17.63 -6.87 0.91
N ASN A 78 18.43 -6.01 0.29
CA ASN A 78 18.27 -4.57 0.40
C ASN A 78 16.95 -4.09 -0.25
N ILE A 79 16.63 -4.66 -1.39
CA ILE A 79 15.37 -4.38 -2.10
C ILE A 79 14.18 -4.90 -1.29
N GLU A 80 14.31 -6.08 -0.69
CA GLU A 80 13.28 -6.63 0.19
C GLU A 80 13.03 -5.71 1.39
N LYS A 81 14.07 -5.17 2.01
CA LYS A 81 13.92 -4.23 3.13
C LYS A 81 13.17 -2.98 2.71
N ALA A 82 13.48 -2.40 1.56
CA ALA A 82 12.78 -1.24 1.00
C ALA A 82 11.32 -1.56 0.69
N TYR A 83 11.08 -2.71 0.10
CA TYR A 83 9.73 -3.20 -0.21
C TYR A 83 8.89 -3.38 1.06
N SER A 84 9.44 -4.03 2.08
CA SER A 84 8.78 -4.25 3.37
C SER A 84 8.50 -2.95 4.11
N ALA A 85 9.43 -2.00 4.08
CA ALA A 85 9.25 -0.68 4.68
C ALA A 85 8.12 0.10 4.01
N TYR A 86 8.07 0.09 2.68
CA TYR A 86 7.01 0.72 1.90
C TYR A 86 5.64 0.09 2.19
N ARG A 87 5.60 -1.24 2.25
CA ARG A 87 4.39 -1.99 2.58
C ARG A 87 3.85 -1.63 3.97
N ARG A 88 4.73 -1.58 4.98
CA ARG A 88 4.37 -1.20 6.36
C ARG A 88 3.85 0.22 6.41
N GLU A 89 4.49 1.13 5.70
CA GLU A 89 4.08 2.53 5.66
C GLU A 89 2.70 2.70 5.01
N ARG A 90 2.44 2.02 3.92
CA ARG A 90 1.13 2.04 3.27
C ARG A 90 0.03 1.46 4.16
N THR A 91 0.33 0.41 4.91
CA THR A 91 -0.60 -0.18 5.87
C THR A 91 -0.90 0.81 6.99
N ARG A 92 0.12 1.44 7.55
CA ARG A 92 -0.02 2.45 8.60
C ARG A 92 -0.91 3.62 8.14
N VAL A 93 -0.67 4.13 6.96
CA VAL A 93 -1.46 5.23 6.38
C VAL A 93 -2.93 4.83 6.20
N ARG A 94 -3.17 3.63 5.69
CA ARG A 94 -4.55 3.12 5.53
C ARG A 94 -5.27 2.97 6.86
N ASP A 95 -4.59 2.46 7.87
CA ASP A 95 -5.17 2.27 9.21
C ASP A 95 -5.54 3.61 9.85
N ILE A 96 -4.63 4.59 9.78
CA ILE A 96 -4.90 5.96 10.25
C ILE A 96 -6.09 6.56 9.50
N LYS A 97 -6.12 6.45 8.19
CA LYS A 97 -7.21 6.97 7.36
C LYS A 97 -8.54 6.30 7.68
N SER A 98 -8.54 4.98 7.88
CA SER A 98 -9.72 4.22 8.28
C SER A 98 -10.26 4.67 9.64
N ASP A 99 -9.39 4.85 10.63
CA ASP A 99 -9.75 5.30 11.97
C ASP A 99 -10.30 6.72 11.94
N LEU A 100 -9.70 7.63 11.18
CA LEU A 100 -10.19 8.99 10.99
C LEU A 100 -11.58 8.99 10.35
N MET A 101 -11.82 8.16 9.34
CA MET A 101 -13.12 8.06 8.69
C MET A 101 -14.19 7.51 9.62
N LYS A 102 -13.87 6.59 10.51
CA LYS A 102 -14.78 6.08 11.53
C LYS A 102 -15.19 7.20 12.50
N VAL A 103 -14.24 7.99 12.97
CA VAL A 103 -14.50 9.14 13.85
C VAL A 103 -15.36 10.17 13.16
N ILE A 104 -15.06 10.52 11.91
CA ILE A 104 -15.83 11.48 11.11
C ILE A 104 -17.27 11.00 10.93
N LYS A 105 -17.49 9.74 10.61
CA LYS A 105 -18.84 9.17 10.49
C LYS A 105 -19.61 9.22 11.81
N LYS A 106 -18.96 8.91 12.91
CA LYS A 106 -19.58 8.96 14.25
C LYS A 106 -20.02 10.37 14.60
N ILE A 107 -19.15 11.35 14.40
CA ILE A 107 -19.47 12.77 14.64
C ILE A 107 -20.59 13.24 13.71
N GLY A 108 -20.56 12.88 12.44
CA GLY A 108 -21.59 13.22 11.47
C GLY A 108 -22.97 12.70 11.86
N VAL A 109 -23.06 11.47 12.34
CA VAL A 109 -24.31 10.86 12.81
C VAL A 109 -24.82 11.55 14.09
N GLU A 110 -23.93 11.82 15.04
CA GLU A 110 -24.32 12.51 16.29
C GLU A 110 -24.80 13.93 16.05
N THR A 111 -24.14 14.67 15.16
CA THR A 111 -24.53 16.05 14.84
C THR A 111 -25.81 16.17 13.99
N ASP A 112 -26.07 15.20 13.13
CA ASP A 112 -27.32 15.13 12.38
C ASP A 112 -28.54 14.92 13.28
N ARG A 113 -28.35 14.29 14.43
CA ARG A 113 -29.42 14.15 15.45
C ARG A 113 -29.71 15.44 16.19
N ASP A 114 -28.67 16.25 16.47
CA ASP A 114 -28.81 17.44 17.32
C ASP A 114 -29.07 18.72 16.52
N ASN A 115 -28.40 18.92 15.38
CA ASN A 115 -28.56 20.11 14.57
C ASN A 115 -27.87 19.98 13.22
N ALA A 116 -28.63 19.67 12.16
CA ALA A 116 -28.11 19.33 10.84
C ALA A 116 -27.18 20.40 10.23
N ASN A 117 -27.49 21.69 10.42
CA ASN A 117 -26.71 22.79 9.84
C ASN A 117 -25.32 22.94 10.49
N VAL A 118 -25.27 22.79 11.81
CA VAL A 118 -24.00 22.88 12.55
C VAL A 118 -23.15 21.65 12.30
N GLY A 119 -23.76 20.47 12.18
CA GLY A 119 -23.11 19.21 11.93
C GLY A 119 -22.35 19.18 10.59
N ASN A 120 -22.96 19.69 9.55
CA ASN A 120 -22.36 19.75 8.22
C ASN A 120 -21.09 20.62 8.20
N ASN A 121 -21.10 21.77 8.87
CA ASN A 121 -19.95 22.66 8.96
C ASN A 121 -18.79 21.99 9.74
N PHE A 122 -19.12 21.29 10.81
CA PHE A 122 -18.13 20.58 11.62
C PHE A 122 -17.50 19.42 10.84
N SER A 123 -18.29 18.62 10.15
CA SER A 123 -17.81 17.53 9.30
C SER A 123 -16.90 18.03 8.18
N SER A 124 -17.25 19.16 7.54
CA SER A 124 -16.43 19.77 6.51
C SER A 124 -15.06 20.22 7.04
N LYS A 125 -15.03 20.80 8.24
CA LYS A 125 -13.78 21.20 8.91
C LYS A 125 -12.89 19.98 9.22
N LEU A 126 -13.47 18.91 9.73
CA LEU A 126 -12.75 17.68 10.03
C LEU A 126 -12.18 17.02 8.77
N LEU A 127 -12.95 16.98 7.68
CA LEU A 127 -12.49 16.48 6.40
C LEU A 127 -11.30 17.30 5.87
N ARG A 128 -11.37 18.62 6.02
CA ARG A 128 -10.27 19.53 5.65
C ARG A 128 -9.01 19.25 6.48
N ILE A 129 -9.12 19.08 7.78
CA ILE A 129 -8.01 18.76 8.68
C ILE A 129 -7.39 17.42 8.29
N ALA A 130 -8.20 16.38 8.04
CA ALA A 130 -7.73 15.08 7.61
C ALA A 130 -6.98 15.15 6.28
N SER A 131 -7.47 15.92 5.32
CA SER A 131 -6.85 16.15 4.03
C SER A 131 -5.49 16.84 4.17
N GLU A 132 -5.40 17.87 5.00
CA GLU A 132 -4.14 18.57 5.30
C GLU A 132 -3.12 17.65 6.00
N SER A 133 -3.58 16.83 6.96
CA SER A 133 -2.75 15.85 7.63
C SER A 133 -2.15 14.84 6.64
N ASN A 134 -2.93 14.36 5.67
CA ASN A 134 -2.44 13.48 4.62
C ASN A 134 -1.40 14.15 3.72
N LYS A 135 -1.57 15.42 3.39
CA LYS A 135 -0.59 16.20 2.62
C LYS A 135 0.74 16.32 3.37
N TRP A 136 0.71 16.61 4.66
CA TRP A 136 1.90 16.69 5.50
C TRP A 136 2.61 15.35 5.57
N HIS A 137 1.86 14.27 5.75
CA HIS A 137 2.40 12.92 5.80
C HIS A 137 3.11 12.53 4.49
N ASN A 138 2.51 12.85 3.34
CA ASN A 138 3.10 12.60 2.04
C ASN A 138 4.39 13.41 1.82
N LEU A 139 4.46 14.64 2.30
CA LEU A 139 5.65 15.47 2.26
C LEU A 139 6.80 14.86 3.05
N TYR A 140 6.54 14.36 4.26
CA TYR A 140 7.55 13.71 5.09
C TYR A 140 8.10 12.43 4.49
N ASN A 141 7.27 11.71 3.73
CA ASN A 141 7.65 10.45 3.10
C ASN A 141 8.19 10.60 1.69
N MET A 142 8.29 11.82 1.17
CA MET A 142 8.94 12.07 -0.11
C MET A 142 10.44 11.81 -0.01
N PRO A 143 11.08 11.33 -1.10
CA PRO A 143 12.54 11.26 -1.15
C PRO A 143 13.18 12.60 -0.82
N LYS A 144 14.32 12.58 -0.13
CA LYS A 144 14.98 13.80 0.34
C LYS A 144 15.21 14.85 -0.75
N HIS A 145 15.53 14.42 -1.97
CA HIS A 145 15.74 15.34 -3.09
C HIS A 145 14.46 16.07 -3.53
N LEU A 146 13.30 15.43 -3.41
CA LEU A 146 12.02 16.07 -3.69
C LEU A 146 11.58 16.99 -2.56
N ALA A 147 11.85 16.61 -1.30
CA ALA A 147 11.60 17.47 -0.15
C ALA A 147 12.39 18.75 -0.23
N LYS A 148 13.67 18.71 -0.63
CA LYS A 148 14.50 19.89 -0.85
C LYS A 148 13.97 20.80 -1.95
N ALA A 149 13.37 20.26 -3.00
CA ALA A 149 12.77 21.05 -4.07
C ALA A 149 11.55 21.85 -3.61
N HIS A 150 10.91 21.47 -2.51
CA HIS A 150 9.74 22.14 -1.94
C HIS A 150 10.11 23.15 -0.82
N GLU A 151 11.34 23.15 -0.38
CA GLU A 151 11.85 24.15 0.54
C GLU A 151 12.19 25.44 -0.22
#